data_5b755a10a30cc3236986d55736da5189
#
_entry.id   5b755a10a30cc3236986d55736da5189
#
_cell.length_a   1.000
_cell.length_b   1.000
_cell.length_c   1.000
_cell.angle_alpha   90.00
_cell.angle_beta   90.00
_cell.angle_gamma   90.00
#
_symmetry.space_group_name_H-M   'P 1'
#
loop_
_entity.id
_entity.type
_entity.pdbx_description
1 polymer ?
#
loop_
_entity_poly.entity_id
_entity_poly.type
_entity_poly.pdbx_seq_one_letter_code
_entity_poly.pdbx_strand_id
1 'polypeptide(L)'
;MTTRPAIGSITPSSNRVVERTLGGIMRFLPGVDSCVARIPYYGAGIGQPKHGYDAETYRQAASMLGHAEVGVVCWNGTRGAGFGLDADRALVRLMADAAGCPAVTASLATVHLLDAFGARRIGIVTPGDAAYAAQAAHGLGR
;
A
#
# COMPACT_ATOMS: atom_id res chain seq x y z
N MET A 1 16.87 12.41 22.43
CA MET A 1 17.38 12.12 21.07
C MET A 1 16.22 12.36 20.14
N THR A 2 16.32 13.29 19.19
CA THR A 2 15.30 13.45 18.14
C THR A 2 15.40 12.22 17.23
N THR A 3 14.37 11.38 17.24
CA THR A 3 14.25 10.27 16.30
C THR A 3 14.14 10.84 14.88
N ARG A 4 14.83 10.25 13.91
CA ARG A 4 14.66 10.61 12.51
C ARG A 4 13.23 10.30 12.08
N PRO A 5 12.63 11.10 11.20
CA PRO A 5 11.35 10.71 10.59
C PRO A 5 11.52 9.37 9.86
N ALA A 6 10.52 8.51 9.94
CA ALA A 6 10.57 7.19 9.32
C ALA A 6 9.31 6.92 8.49
N ILE A 7 9.46 6.19 7.39
CA ILE A 7 8.36 5.69 6.55
C ILE A 7 8.17 4.21 6.82
N GLY A 8 6.97 3.81 7.21
CA GLY A 8 6.55 2.42 7.34
C GLY A 8 5.99 1.89 6.02
N SER A 9 6.41 0.72 5.59
CA SER A 9 5.91 0.08 4.38
C SER A 9 5.42 -1.33 4.70
N ILE A 10 4.17 -1.63 4.37
CA ILE A 10 3.63 -2.99 4.41
C ILE A 10 3.72 -3.58 3.00
N THR A 11 4.22 -4.80 2.87
CA THR A 11 4.40 -5.48 1.59
C THR A 11 4.05 -6.98 1.69
N PRO A 12 3.57 -7.61 0.60
CA PRO A 12 3.41 -9.06 0.57
C PRO A 12 4.75 -9.79 0.80
N SER A 13 4.72 -10.90 1.53
CA SER A 13 5.92 -11.65 1.90
C SER A 13 6.73 -12.17 0.69
N SER A 14 6.11 -12.33 -0.47
CA SER A 14 6.77 -12.71 -1.71
C SER A 14 7.41 -11.54 -2.47
N ASN A 15 7.07 -10.28 -2.13
CA ASN A 15 7.48 -9.12 -2.91
C ASN A 15 8.82 -8.55 -2.39
N ARG A 16 9.88 -8.81 -3.14
CA ARG A 16 11.23 -8.27 -2.86
C ARG A 16 11.49 -6.92 -3.54
N VAL A 17 10.63 -6.54 -4.49
CA VAL A 17 10.83 -5.32 -5.30
C VAL A 17 10.61 -4.06 -4.46
N VAL A 18 9.59 -4.09 -3.58
CA VAL A 18 9.26 -2.94 -2.73
C VAL A 18 10.46 -2.51 -1.88
N GLU A 19 11.10 -3.43 -1.19
CA GLU A 19 12.26 -3.12 -0.34
C GLU A 19 13.44 -2.58 -1.15
N ARG A 20 13.72 -3.19 -2.30
CA ARG A 20 14.78 -2.73 -3.20
C ARG A 20 14.51 -1.33 -3.73
N THR A 21 13.27 -1.06 -4.13
CA THR A 21 12.85 0.24 -4.65
C THR A 21 12.88 1.30 -3.55
N LEU A 22 12.34 0.96 -2.38
CA LEU A 22 12.37 1.85 -1.21
C LEU A 22 13.80 2.19 -0.82
N GLY A 23 14.70 1.22 -0.75
CA GLY A 23 16.13 1.45 -0.50
C GLY A 23 16.79 2.34 -1.56
N GLY A 24 16.36 2.25 -2.81
CA GLY A 24 16.79 3.17 -3.87
C GLY A 24 16.32 4.60 -3.63
N ILE A 25 15.06 4.78 -3.25
CA ILE A 25 14.47 6.11 -2.96
C ILE A 25 15.14 6.73 -1.73
N MET A 26 15.39 5.96 -0.67
CA MET A 26 15.99 6.44 0.57
C MET A 26 17.40 7.02 0.38
N ARG A 27 18.10 6.67 -0.70
CA ARG A 27 19.40 7.30 -1.03
C ARG A 27 19.26 8.81 -1.32
N PHE A 28 18.11 9.25 -1.75
CA PHE A 28 17.81 10.66 -1.99
C PHE A 28 17.21 11.37 -0.76
N LEU A 29 16.93 10.61 0.30
CA LEU A 29 16.33 11.10 1.55
C LEU A 29 17.18 10.68 2.76
N PRO A 30 18.45 11.11 2.87
CA PRO A 30 19.39 10.61 3.87
C PRO A 30 19.00 10.92 5.32
N GLY A 31 18.01 11.80 5.53
CA GLY A 31 17.47 12.14 6.85
C GLY A 31 16.23 11.36 7.25
N VAL A 32 15.77 10.42 6.42
CA VAL A 32 14.55 9.63 6.64
C VAL A 32 14.91 8.15 6.74
N ASP A 33 14.38 7.48 7.75
CA ASP A 33 14.53 6.03 7.90
C ASP A 33 13.37 5.29 7.21
N SER A 34 13.53 4.01 6.93
CA SER A 34 12.47 3.17 6.39
C SER A 34 12.33 1.87 7.18
N CYS A 35 11.10 1.52 7.53
CA CYS A 35 10.74 0.28 8.21
C CYS A 35 9.82 -0.54 7.31
N VAL A 36 10.03 -1.85 7.22
CA VAL A 36 9.22 -2.74 6.40
C VAL A 36 8.60 -3.84 7.24
N ALA A 37 7.29 -3.99 7.15
CA ALA A 37 6.55 -5.12 7.67
C ALA A 37 6.04 -5.99 6.51
N ARG A 38 6.18 -7.30 6.64
CA ARG A 38 5.71 -8.25 5.63
C ARG A 38 4.43 -8.92 6.10
N ILE A 39 3.47 -9.05 5.20
CA ILE A 39 2.25 -9.80 5.44
C ILE A 39 2.23 -11.08 4.60
N PRO A 40 1.51 -12.13 5.01
CA PRO A 40 1.44 -13.37 4.26
C PRO A 40 0.98 -13.15 2.81
N TYR A 41 1.66 -13.80 1.88
CA TYR A 41 1.24 -13.92 0.49
C TYR A 41 0.69 -15.33 0.27
N TYR A 42 -0.55 -15.42 -0.14
CA TYR A 42 -1.28 -16.67 -0.26
C TYR A 42 -1.21 -17.29 -1.66
N GLY A 43 -0.15 -17.06 -2.41
CA GLY A 43 0.11 -17.68 -3.71
C GLY A 43 -1.09 -17.67 -4.65
N ALA A 44 -1.56 -18.81 -5.07
CA ALA A 44 -2.71 -18.98 -5.96
C ALA A 44 -4.09 -18.57 -5.38
N GLY A 45 -4.11 -17.71 -4.37
CA GLY A 45 -5.34 -17.22 -3.73
C GLY A 45 -5.88 -18.14 -2.62
N ILE A 46 -5.18 -19.24 -2.29
CA ILE A 46 -5.57 -20.12 -1.19
C ILE A 46 -5.39 -19.39 0.13
N GLY A 47 -6.46 -19.32 0.93
CA GLY A 47 -6.46 -18.61 2.23
C GLY A 47 -6.60 -17.10 2.15
N GLN A 48 -6.59 -16.53 0.98
CA GLN A 48 -6.79 -15.10 0.79
C GLN A 48 -8.29 -14.76 0.78
N PRO A 49 -8.75 -13.68 1.43
CA PRO A 49 -10.12 -13.24 1.29
C PRO A 49 -10.49 -13.03 -0.18
N LYS A 50 -11.64 -13.53 -0.60
CA LYS A 50 -12.13 -13.36 -1.99
C LYS A 50 -12.42 -11.89 -2.29
N HIS A 51 -12.87 -11.16 -1.28
CA HIS A 51 -13.23 -9.75 -1.38
C HIS A 51 -12.55 -8.96 -0.25
N GLY A 52 -11.85 -7.88 -0.62
CA GLY A 52 -11.22 -6.99 0.35
C GLY A 52 -9.90 -7.52 0.94
N TYR A 53 -9.62 -7.08 2.14
CA TYR A 53 -8.37 -7.31 2.87
C TYR A 53 -8.62 -8.12 4.14
N ASP A 54 -7.65 -8.94 4.54
CA ASP A 54 -7.63 -9.57 5.87
C ASP A 54 -7.25 -8.53 6.92
N ALA A 55 -8.26 -7.94 7.56
CA ALA A 55 -8.10 -6.81 8.47
C ALA A 55 -7.10 -7.08 9.59
N GLU A 56 -7.08 -8.29 10.16
CA GLU A 56 -6.21 -8.60 11.29
C GLU A 56 -4.73 -8.60 10.90
N THR A 57 -4.40 -9.18 9.76
CA THR A 57 -3.03 -9.19 9.24
C THR A 57 -2.49 -7.77 9.04
N TYR A 58 -3.29 -6.86 8.48
CA TYR A 58 -2.87 -5.46 8.29
C TYR A 58 -2.80 -4.68 9.60
N ARG A 59 -3.71 -4.95 10.54
CA ARG A 59 -3.68 -4.33 11.87
C ARG A 59 -2.39 -4.67 12.60
N GLN A 60 -2.00 -5.94 12.61
CA GLN A 60 -0.76 -6.39 13.26
C GLN A 60 0.47 -5.76 12.63
N ALA A 61 0.56 -5.76 11.29
CA ALA A 61 1.67 -5.15 10.57
C ALA A 61 1.78 -3.64 10.83
N ALA A 62 0.64 -2.92 10.82
CA ALA A 62 0.60 -1.48 11.09
C ALA A 62 0.97 -1.17 12.56
N SER A 63 0.48 -1.96 13.52
CA SER A 63 0.85 -1.81 14.94
C SER A 63 2.36 -1.97 15.17
N MET A 64 2.99 -2.98 14.54
CA MET A 64 4.45 -3.15 14.63
C MET A 64 5.22 -1.95 14.07
N LEU A 65 4.74 -1.34 12.99
CA LEU A 65 5.32 -0.12 12.44
C LEU A 65 5.07 1.08 13.37
N GLY A 66 3.92 1.13 14.05
CA GLY A 66 3.63 2.11 15.11
C GLY A 66 4.61 2.03 16.27
N HIS A 67 5.00 0.82 16.68
CA HIS A 67 6.04 0.64 17.71
C HIS A 67 7.42 1.20 17.27
N ALA A 68 7.69 1.26 15.97
CA ALA A 68 8.88 1.89 15.41
C ALA A 68 8.74 3.41 15.22
N GLU A 69 7.64 4.00 15.70
CA GLU A 69 7.35 5.43 15.65
C GLU A 69 7.44 6.01 14.23
N VAL A 70 6.97 5.26 13.21
CA VAL A 70 6.95 5.76 11.83
C VAL A 70 5.97 6.91 11.69
N GLY A 71 6.31 7.90 10.86
CA GLY A 71 5.47 9.06 10.60
C GLY A 71 4.32 8.81 9.62
N VAL A 72 4.38 7.71 8.87
CA VAL A 72 3.33 7.29 7.91
C VAL A 72 3.45 5.80 7.63
N VAL A 73 2.32 5.13 7.42
CA VAL A 73 2.27 3.73 6.97
C VAL A 73 1.74 3.66 5.54
N CYS A 74 2.45 2.97 4.65
CA CYS A 74 2.04 2.74 3.27
C CYS A 74 1.82 1.25 2.99
N TRP A 75 0.65 0.87 2.49
CA TRP A 75 0.42 -0.44 1.88
C TRP A 75 0.87 -0.44 0.43
N ASN A 76 1.93 -1.19 0.12
CA ASN A 76 2.51 -1.33 -1.21
C ASN A 76 1.99 -2.58 -1.93
N GLY A 77 0.69 -2.63 -2.16
CA GLY A 77 0.04 -3.66 -2.94
C GLY A 77 -0.89 -3.07 -4.01
N THR A 78 -0.97 -3.71 -5.15
CA THR A 78 -1.72 -3.22 -6.32
C THR A 78 -3.16 -3.73 -6.39
N ARG A 79 -3.59 -4.60 -5.47
CA ARG A 79 -4.94 -5.22 -5.50
C ARG A 79 -6.09 -4.24 -5.25
N GLY A 80 -5.82 -3.11 -4.60
CA GLY A 80 -6.85 -2.15 -4.22
C GLY A 80 -7.67 -1.63 -5.39
N ALA A 81 -7.03 -1.38 -6.53
CA ALA A 81 -7.74 -0.98 -7.74
C ALA A 81 -8.80 -2.01 -8.18
N GLY A 82 -8.55 -3.31 -7.98
CA GLY A 82 -9.51 -4.37 -8.30
C GLY A 82 -10.61 -4.57 -7.25
N PHE A 83 -10.37 -4.21 -5.99
CA PHE A 83 -11.38 -4.30 -4.92
C PHE A 83 -12.31 -3.07 -4.85
N GLY A 84 -11.91 -1.98 -5.48
CA GLY A 84 -12.55 -0.68 -5.35
C GLY A 84 -11.96 0.18 -4.22
N LEU A 85 -11.97 1.48 -4.44
CA LEU A 85 -11.31 2.45 -3.54
C LEU A 85 -11.92 2.52 -2.14
N ASP A 86 -13.15 2.08 -1.95
CA ASP A 86 -13.77 2.05 -0.61
C ASP A 86 -13.13 1.01 0.30
N ALA A 87 -12.72 -0.14 -0.25
CA ALA A 87 -11.94 -1.13 0.49
C ALA A 87 -10.58 -0.54 0.92
N ASP A 88 -9.92 0.22 0.04
CA ASP A 88 -8.67 0.91 0.37
C ASP A 88 -8.87 2.00 1.42
N ARG A 89 -9.94 2.78 1.34
CA ARG A 89 -10.27 3.79 2.36
C ARG A 89 -10.52 3.15 3.74
N ALA A 90 -11.20 2.00 3.78
CA ALA A 90 -11.40 1.26 5.03
C ALA A 90 -10.07 0.72 5.58
N LEU A 91 -9.20 0.20 4.70
CA LEU A 91 -7.87 -0.27 5.08
C LEU A 91 -6.99 0.86 5.63
N VAL A 92 -7.01 2.03 5.01
CA VAL A 92 -6.27 3.21 5.49
C VAL A 92 -6.68 3.59 6.90
N ARG A 93 -7.99 3.65 7.19
CA ARG A 93 -8.46 3.93 8.55
C ARG A 93 -7.94 2.90 9.54
N LEU A 94 -8.07 1.62 9.22
CA LEU A 94 -7.61 0.52 10.08
C LEU A 94 -6.10 0.60 10.35
N MET A 95 -5.29 0.86 9.33
CA MET A 95 -3.83 0.99 9.49
C MET A 95 -3.46 2.23 10.29
N ALA A 96 -4.13 3.35 10.05
CA ALA A 96 -3.87 4.59 10.78
C ALA A 96 -4.19 4.46 12.26
N ASP A 97 -5.34 3.85 12.60
CA ASP A 97 -5.73 3.60 13.98
C ASP A 97 -4.74 2.65 14.68
N ALA A 98 -4.29 1.61 13.99
CA ALA A 98 -3.39 0.62 14.56
C ALA A 98 -1.95 1.14 14.74
N ALA A 99 -1.48 1.99 13.84
CA ALA A 99 -0.13 2.55 13.89
C ALA A 99 -0.04 3.86 14.70
N GLY A 100 -1.16 4.54 14.94
CA GLY A 100 -1.19 5.86 15.58
C GLY A 100 -0.64 6.99 14.69
N CYS A 101 -0.58 6.80 13.37
CA CYS A 101 -0.08 7.78 12.41
C CYS A 101 -0.86 7.70 11.08
N PRO A 102 -0.75 8.70 10.18
CA PRO A 102 -1.37 8.64 8.86
C PRO A 102 -1.01 7.37 8.08
N ALA A 103 -1.94 6.89 7.26
CA ALA A 103 -1.72 5.76 6.39
C ALA A 103 -2.18 6.05 4.95
N VAL A 104 -1.65 5.30 4.00
CA VAL A 104 -2.00 5.39 2.58
C VAL A 104 -1.88 4.01 1.91
N THR A 105 -2.57 3.81 0.79
CA THR A 105 -2.36 2.66 -0.10
C THR A 105 -1.82 3.13 -1.44
N ALA A 106 -1.17 2.24 -2.17
CA ALA A 106 -0.67 2.54 -3.52
C ALA A 106 -1.79 2.98 -4.47
N SER A 107 -2.99 2.39 -4.37
CA SER A 107 -4.14 2.76 -5.21
C SER A 107 -4.63 4.18 -4.92
N LEU A 108 -4.79 4.53 -3.64
CA LEU A 108 -5.22 5.89 -3.25
C LEU A 108 -4.14 6.93 -3.58
N ALA A 109 -2.87 6.61 -3.39
CA ALA A 109 -1.77 7.48 -3.79
C ALA A 109 -1.77 7.72 -5.31
N THR A 110 -2.05 6.68 -6.11
CA THR A 110 -2.19 6.80 -7.56
C THR A 110 -3.32 7.77 -7.93
N VAL A 111 -4.48 7.64 -7.30
CA VAL A 111 -5.62 8.56 -7.53
C VAL A 111 -5.25 9.99 -7.17
N HIS A 112 -4.63 10.21 -6.01
CA HIS A 112 -4.19 11.54 -5.60
C HIS A 112 -3.20 12.18 -6.57
N LEU A 113 -2.27 11.38 -7.12
CA LEU A 113 -1.33 11.86 -8.14
C LEU A 113 -2.04 12.22 -9.46
N LEU A 114 -2.96 11.37 -9.91
CA LEU A 114 -3.75 11.63 -11.13
C LEU A 114 -4.56 12.94 -10.98
N ASP A 115 -5.11 13.19 -9.78
CA ASP A 115 -5.80 14.43 -9.47
C ASP A 115 -4.87 15.65 -9.50
N ALA A 116 -3.72 15.53 -8.85
CA ALA A 116 -2.73 16.60 -8.80
C ALA A 116 -2.22 17.00 -10.21
N PHE A 117 -2.12 16.03 -11.11
CA PHE A 117 -1.76 16.27 -12.52
C PHE A 117 -2.94 16.69 -13.41
N GLY A 118 -4.16 16.72 -12.90
CA GLY A 118 -5.37 16.98 -13.69
C GLY A 118 -5.62 15.95 -14.79
N ALA A 119 -5.15 14.71 -14.59
CA ALA A 119 -5.25 13.65 -15.59
C ALA A 119 -6.72 13.23 -15.80
N ARG A 120 -7.23 13.40 -17.04
CA ARG A 120 -8.61 13.05 -17.40
C ARG A 120 -8.71 11.75 -18.18
N ARG A 121 -7.63 11.31 -18.79
CA ARG A 121 -7.53 10.05 -19.54
C ARG A 121 -6.23 9.37 -19.16
N ILE A 122 -6.31 8.10 -18.80
CA ILE A 122 -5.14 7.29 -18.42
C ILE A 122 -5.10 6.02 -19.26
N GLY A 123 -3.90 5.58 -19.60
CA GLY A 123 -3.66 4.23 -20.10
C GLY A 123 -3.24 3.34 -18.94
N ILE A 124 -3.75 2.11 -18.89
CA ILE A 124 -3.43 1.15 -17.83
C ILE A 124 -2.67 -0.02 -18.44
N VAL A 125 -1.52 -0.32 -17.86
CA VAL A 125 -0.76 -1.53 -18.15
C VAL A 125 -0.62 -2.30 -16.83
N THR A 126 -1.14 -3.51 -16.79
CA THR A 126 -1.12 -4.35 -15.58
C THR A 126 -0.54 -5.72 -15.91
N PRO A 127 0.11 -6.40 -14.96
CA PRO A 127 0.35 -7.83 -15.06
C PRO A 127 -0.98 -8.57 -14.89
N GLY A 128 -1.26 -9.55 -15.72
CA GLY A 128 -2.47 -10.36 -15.63
C GLY A 128 -3.26 -10.40 -16.94
N ASP A 129 -4.47 -10.94 -16.85
CA ASP A 129 -5.37 -11.08 -17.98
C ASP A 129 -6.26 -9.83 -18.21
N ALA A 130 -7.07 -9.88 -19.25
CA ALA A 130 -7.99 -8.80 -19.59
C ALA A 130 -9.03 -8.51 -18.48
N ALA A 131 -9.44 -9.54 -17.73
CA ALA A 131 -10.38 -9.37 -16.62
C ALA A 131 -9.76 -8.56 -15.49
N TYR A 132 -8.51 -8.85 -15.13
CA TYR A 132 -7.76 -8.07 -14.13
C TYR A 132 -7.55 -6.61 -14.58
N ALA A 133 -7.19 -6.41 -15.84
CA ALA A 133 -7.03 -5.07 -16.41
C ALA A 133 -8.35 -4.27 -16.36
N ALA A 134 -9.46 -4.91 -16.70
CA ALA A 134 -10.80 -4.29 -16.65
C ALA A 134 -11.20 -3.92 -15.22
N GLN A 135 -10.93 -4.78 -14.23
CA GLN A 135 -11.19 -4.47 -12.81
C GLN A 135 -10.35 -3.29 -12.33
N ALA A 136 -9.06 -3.26 -12.66
CA ALA A 136 -8.19 -2.16 -12.31
C ALA A 136 -8.63 -0.84 -12.96
N ALA A 137 -9.04 -0.89 -14.22
CA ALA A 137 -9.58 0.26 -14.95
C ALA A 137 -10.86 0.78 -14.29
N HIS A 138 -11.77 -0.12 -13.90
CA HIS A 138 -13.02 0.24 -13.22
C HIS A 138 -12.73 0.89 -11.86
N GLY A 139 -11.83 0.32 -11.08
CA GLY A 139 -11.48 0.83 -9.74
C GLY A 139 -10.74 2.18 -9.76
N LEU A 140 -9.97 2.47 -10.79
CA LEU A 140 -9.27 3.76 -10.99
C LEU A 140 -10.09 4.75 -11.83
N GLY A 141 -11.13 4.27 -12.53
CA GLY A 141 -12.08 5.09 -13.26
C GLY A 141 -12.99 5.84 -12.29
N ARG A 142 -13.31 7.05 -12.67
CA ARG A 142 -14.22 7.94 -11.92
C ARG A 142 -15.53 8.07 -12.62
#